data_8679fb4ce33889a4874c9a378fd1ab1a
#
_entry.id   8679fb4ce33889a4874c9a378fd1ab1a
#
_cell.length_a   1.000
_cell.length_b   1.000
_cell.length_c   1.000
_cell.angle_alpha   90.00
_cell.angle_beta   90.00
_cell.angle_gamma   90.00
#
_symmetry.space_group_name_H-M   'P 1'
#
loop_
_entity.id
_entity.type
_entity.pdbx_description
1 polymer ?
#
loop_
_entity_poly.entity_id
_entity_poly.type
_entity_poly.pdbx_seq_one_letter_code
_entity_poly.pdbx_strand_id
1 'polypeptide(L)'
;MRQPSKKLPETLQVIAQSFPSGTRVCLLFQDEGRFGRIGDARSCWAPLPLRPTVGSQLVREYVYAYVAVSPADGQMSSMILPWVDTRLMSVFLAQTAAQFRNEHCVMLLDGAGWHKAHELTVPINMKLLPLPPYSPDLNPAEHVWEYIRENDIRNPIFSDLDQAMDTVETSLHRLHESPEVLRSMTAFPWIFEPAA
;
A
#
# COMPACT_ATOMS: atom_id res chain seq x y z
N MET A 1 -2.88 14.97 -13.04
CA MET A 1 -2.33 14.70 -11.68
C MET A 1 -2.72 15.85 -10.77
N ARG A 2 -3.51 15.60 -9.73
CA ARG A 2 -3.79 16.66 -8.73
C ARG A 2 -2.53 16.87 -7.91
N GLN A 3 -2.04 18.10 -7.82
CA GLN A 3 -0.97 18.42 -6.87
C GLN A 3 -1.51 18.31 -5.43
N PRO A 4 -0.74 17.76 -4.49
CA PRO A 4 -1.12 17.77 -3.08
C PRO A 4 -1.39 19.21 -2.66
N SER A 5 -2.35 19.39 -1.75
CA SER A 5 -2.57 20.73 -1.20
C SER A 5 -1.26 21.20 -0.57
N LYS A 6 -0.93 22.49 -0.71
CA LYS A 6 0.28 23.10 -0.12
C LYS A 6 0.44 22.82 1.39
N LYS A 7 -0.63 22.38 2.06
CA LYS A 7 -0.67 22.04 3.49
C LYS A 7 0.01 20.71 3.84
N LEU A 8 0.11 19.74 2.90
CA LEU A 8 0.67 18.43 3.24
C LEU A 8 2.17 18.49 3.58
N PRO A 9 3.05 19.13 2.78
CA PRO A 9 4.45 19.30 3.14
C PRO A 9 4.67 20.05 4.46
N GLU A 10 3.90 21.12 4.71
CA GLU A 10 3.96 21.87 5.98
C GLU A 10 3.57 20.99 7.17
N THR A 11 2.51 20.20 7.02
CA THR A 11 2.06 19.28 8.07
C THR A 11 3.11 18.21 8.34
N LEU A 12 3.73 17.65 7.30
CA LEU A 12 4.82 16.66 7.44
C LEU A 12 6.02 17.26 8.19
N GLN A 13 6.39 18.50 7.89
CA GLN A 13 7.46 19.21 8.61
C GLN A 13 7.14 19.38 10.09
N VAL A 14 5.92 19.83 10.43
CA VAL A 14 5.49 19.99 11.82
C VAL A 14 5.51 18.65 12.57
N ILE A 15 5.04 17.58 11.92
CA ILE A 15 5.06 16.26 12.52
C ILE A 15 6.49 15.78 12.72
N ALA A 16 7.36 15.93 11.73
CA ALA A 16 8.77 15.55 11.83
C ALA A 16 9.49 16.27 12.98
N GLN A 17 9.22 17.57 13.18
CA GLN A 17 9.76 18.36 14.28
C GLN A 17 9.23 17.95 15.66
N SER A 18 8.12 17.24 15.73
CA SER A 18 7.56 16.73 17.00
C SER A 18 8.24 15.46 17.51
N PHE A 19 9.12 14.86 16.73
CA PHE A 19 9.94 13.73 17.16
C PHE A 19 11.25 14.21 17.80
N PRO A 20 11.90 13.39 18.64
CA PRO A 20 13.18 13.73 19.24
C PRO A 20 14.26 14.07 18.20
N SER A 21 15.05 15.08 18.47
CA SER A 21 16.14 15.50 17.58
C SER A 21 17.18 14.38 17.38
N GLY A 22 17.64 14.19 16.15
CA GLY A 22 18.64 13.19 15.80
C GLY A 22 18.09 11.81 15.45
N THR A 23 16.77 11.61 15.52
CA THR A 23 16.15 10.36 15.06
C THR A 23 15.77 10.46 13.58
N ARG A 24 16.02 9.40 12.82
CA ARG A 24 15.58 9.32 11.42
C ARG A 24 14.04 9.27 11.37
N VAL A 25 13.46 10.08 10.51
CA VAL A 25 12.01 10.06 10.21
C VAL A 25 11.81 9.34 8.89
N CYS A 26 10.98 8.29 8.90
CA CYS A 26 10.58 7.53 7.74
C CYS A 26 9.16 7.93 7.33
N LEU A 27 8.96 8.23 6.05
CA LEU A 27 7.65 8.49 5.48
C LEU A 27 7.13 7.22 4.82
N LEU A 28 5.99 6.72 5.30
CA LEU A 28 5.35 5.52 4.79
C LEU A 28 3.99 5.87 4.16
N PHE A 29 3.65 5.20 3.08
CA PHE A 29 2.32 5.24 2.47
C PHE A 29 1.68 3.88 2.61
N GLN A 30 0.49 3.85 3.19
CA GLN A 30 -0.24 2.64 3.51
C GLN A 30 -1.48 2.51 2.65
N ASP A 31 -1.81 1.25 2.28
CA ASP A 31 -3.04 0.90 1.59
C ASP A 31 -3.40 -0.58 1.79
N GLU A 32 -4.66 -0.96 1.48
CA GLU A 32 -5.14 -2.34 1.49
C GLU A 32 -5.63 -2.76 0.11
N GLY A 33 -5.06 -3.84 -0.41
CA GLY A 33 -5.49 -4.50 -1.65
C GLY A 33 -6.33 -5.74 -1.37
N ARG A 34 -7.51 -5.86 -2.02
CA ARG A 34 -8.31 -7.07 -1.97
C ARG A 34 -7.92 -8.02 -3.11
N PHE A 35 -7.67 -9.29 -2.77
CA PHE A 35 -7.28 -10.36 -3.69
C PHE A 35 -8.08 -11.63 -3.43
N GLY A 36 -8.41 -12.37 -4.49
CA GLY A 36 -9.16 -13.61 -4.33
C GLY A 36 -9.71 -14.13 -5.65
N ARG A 37 -10.81 -14.87 -5.55
CA ARG A 37 -11.42 -15.60 -6.66
C ARG A 37 -12.53 -14.83 -7.38
N ILE A 38 -12.59 -13.51 -7.22
CA ILE A 38 -13.37 -12.62 -8.07
C ILE A 38 -12.39 -11.91 -8.99
N GLY A 39 -12.41 -12.26 -10.27
CA GLY A 39 -11.55 -11.65 -11.28
C GLY A 39 -12.31 -10.65 -12.12
N ASP A 40 -11.83 -9.42 -12.18
CA ASP A 40 -12.24 -8.48 -13.22
C ASP A 40 -11.40 -8.73 -14.47
N ALA A 41 -12.06 -8.96 -15.61
CA ALA A 41 -11.37 -9.16 -16.88
C ALA A 41 -10.54 -7.93 -17.24
N ARG A 42 -9.24 -8.13 -17.43
CA ARG A 42 -8.31 -7.07 -17.80
C ARG A 42 -8.02 -7.10 -19.28
N SER A 43 -7.84 -5.93 -19.87
CA SER A 43 -7.40 -5.78 -21.25
C SER A 43 -6.03 -6.40 -21.45
N CYS A 44 -5.82 -7.05 -22.60
CA CYS A 44 -4.53 -7.55 -23.02
C CYS A 44 -4.26 -7.20 -24.48
N TRP A 45 -2.99 -7.12 -24.83
CA TRP A 45 -2.58 -6.93 -26.21
C TRP A 45 -2.71 -8.23 -26.99
N ALA A 46 -3.31 -8.17 -28.18
CA ALA A 46 -3.38 -9.29 -29.11
C ALA A 46 -3.18 -8.81 -30.56
N PRO A 47 -2.60 -9.64 -31.44
CA PRO A 47 -2.52 -9.31 -32.87
C PRO A 47 -3.91 -9.20 -33.48
N LEU A 48 -4.13 -8.24 -34.35
CA LEU A 48 -5.35 -8.15 -35.16
C LEU A 48 -5.46 -9.37 -36.11
N PRO A 49 -6.67 -9.93 -36.29
CA PRO A 49 -7.98 -9.57 -35.75
C PRO A 49 -8.39 -10.35 -34.47
N LEU A 50 -7.44 -10.94 -33.76
CA LEU A 50 -7.73 -11.79 -32.60
C LEU A 50 -8.37 -10.98 -31.46
N ARG A 51 -9.48 -11.53 -30.92
CA ARG A 51 -10.08 -11.05 -29.69
C ARG A 51 -9.87 -12.09 -28.61
N PRO A 52 -8.95 -11.88 -27.68
CA PRO A 52 -8.69 -12.81 -26.59
C PRO A 52 -9.96 -13.05 -25.76
N THR A 53 -10.22 -14.30 -25.46
CA THR A 53 -11.27 -14.68 -24.50
C THR A 53 -10.57 -15.09 -23.21
N VAL A 54 -10.98 -14.47 -22.10
CA VAL A 54 -10.45 -14.78 -20.76
C VAL A 54 -11.57 -15.43 -19.93
N GLY A 55 -11.20 -16.38 -19.08
CA GLY A 55 -12.12 -16.96 -18.11
C GLY A 55 -12.51 -15.89 -17.07
N SER A 56 -13.75 -15.99 -16.60
CA SER A 56 -14.25 -15.16 -15.49
C SER A 56 -14.60 -16.05 -14.31
N GLN A 57 -14.20 -15.65 -13.12
CA GLN A 57 -14.50 -16.32 -11.88
C GLN A 57 -15.27 -15.37 -10.95
N LEU A 58 -16.39 -15.85 -10.39
CA LEU A 58 -17.29 -15.06 -9.53
C LEU A 58 -17.47 -15.70 -8.15
N VAL A 59 -16.41 -16.34 -7.64
CA VAL A 59 -16.43 -16.94 -6.29
C VAL A 59 -16.06 -15.87 -5.28
N ARG A 60 -16.97 -15.62 -4.32
CA ARG A 60 -16.79 -14.55 -3.31
C ARG A 60 -15.89 -15.00 -2.16
N GLU A 61 -14.65 -15.37 -2.49
CA GLU A 61 -13.59 -15.70 -1.54
C GLU A 61 -12.42 -14.75 -1.79
N TYR A 62 -11.96 -14.09 -0.73
CA TYR A 62 -10.88 -13.10 -0.83
C TYR A 62 -10.18 -12.88 0.50
N VAL A 63 -8.94 -12.43 0.41
CA VAL A 63 -8.11 -11.92 1.51
C VAL A 63 -7.72 -10.48 1.22
N TYR A 64 -7.18 -9.82 2.22
CA TYR A 64 -6.67 -8.46 2.10
C TYR A 64 -5.17 -8.45 2.33
N ALA A 65 -4.43 -7.87 1.40
CA ALA A 65 -3.03 -7.56 1.57
C ALA A 65 -2.92 -6.11 2.08
N TYR A 66 -2.23 -5.93 3.19
CA TYR A 66 -1.86 -4.62 3.74
C TYR A 66 -0.44 -4.32 3.33
N VAL A 67 -0.15 -3.11 2.94
CA VAL A 67 1.20 -2.66 2.63
C VAL A 67 1.45 -1.27 3.21
N ALA A 68 2.69 -1.05 3.65
CA ALA A 68 3.23 0.27 3.94
C ALA A 68 4.58 0.39 3.23
N VAL A 69 4.72 1.34 2.33
CA VAL A 69 5.91 1.51 1.48
C VAL A 69 6.57 2.85 1.74
N SER A 70 7.90 2.85 1.80
CA SER A 70 8.74 4.05 1.85
C SER A 70 9.22 4.40 0.45
N PRO A 71 8.74 5.50 -0.16
CA PRO A 71 9.21 5.92 -1.48
C PRO A 71 10.67 6.36 -1.50
N ALA A 72 11.23 6.72 -0.34
CA ALA A 72 12.59 7.23 -0.25
C ALA A 72 13.66 6.13 -0.50
N ASP A 73 13.44 4.95 0.04
CA ASP A 73 14.41 3.85 0.00
C ASP A 73 13.82 2.53 -0.52
N GLY A 74 12.51 2.48 -0.80
CA GLY A 74 11.84 1.30 -1.31
C GLY A 74 11.66 0.21 -0.25
N GLN A 75 11.80 0.53 1.04
CA GLN A 75 11.44 -0.42 2.08
C GLN A 75 9.92 -0.59 2.15
N MET A 76 9.48 -1.81 2.42
CA MET A 76 8.07 -2.15 2.50
C MET A 76 7.82 -3.06 3.70
N SER A 77 6.71 -2.81 4.41
CA SER A 77 6.10 -3.76 5.33
C SER A 77 4.82 -4.28 4.70
N SER A 78 4.56 -5.58 4.78
CA SER A 78 3.34 -6.18 4.23
C SER A 78 2.80 -7.30 5.11
N MET A 79 1.49 -7.53 5.01
CA MET A 79 0.79 -8.60 5.72
C MET A 79 -0.46 -9.02 4.93
N ILE A 80 -0.77 -10.32 4.89
CA ILE A 80 -2.02 -10.82 4.32
C ILE A 80 -2.95 -11.17 5.48
N LEU A 81 -4.15 -10.60 5.46
CA LEU A 81 -5.13 -10.72 6.53
C LEU A 81 -6.51 -11.08 5.96
N PRO A 82 -7.39 -11.74 6.75
CA PRO A 82 -8.66 -12.25 6.23
C PRO A 82 -9.70 -11.14 5.94
N TRP A 83 -9.62 -9.99 6.60
CA TRP A 83 -10.50 -8.84 6.39
C TRP A 83 -9.83 -7.52 6.79
N VAL A 84 -10.57 -6.42 6.67
CA VAL A 84 -10.12 -5.09 7.10
C VAL A 84 -10.99 -4.61 8.25
N ASP A 85 -10.34 -4.36 9.40
CA ASP A 85 -10.93 -3.76 10.58
C ASP A 85 -9.87 -3.06 11.44
N THR A 86 -10.32 -2.34 12.47
CA THR A 86 -9.45 -1.61 13.41
C THR A 86 -8.47 -2.51 14.16
N ARG A 87 -8.87 -3.74 14.50
CA ARG A 87 -8.03 -4.69 15.23
C ARG A 87 -6.89 -5.19 14.35
N LEU A 88 -7.19 -5.62 13.12
CA LEU A 88 -6.19 -6.10 12.17
C LEU A 88 -5.27 -4.96 11.72
N MET A 89 -5.80 -3.75 11.56
CA MET A 89 -4.97 -2.57 11.33
C MET A 89 -4.00 -2.34 12.50
N SER A 90 -4.43 -2.49 13.75
CA SER A 90 -3.53 -2.37 14.91
C SER A 90 -2.42 -3.42 14.90
N VAL A 91 -2.71 -4.66 14.46
CA VAL A 91 -1.70 -5.72 14.29
C VAL A 91 -0.69 -5.34 13.21
N PHE A 92 -1.17 -4.84 12.06
CA PHE A 92 -0.31 -4.40 10.96
C PHE A 92 0.59 -3.22 11.38
N LEU A 93 0.04 -2.22 12.10
CA LEU A 93 0.82 -1.10 12.62
C LEU A 93 1.91 -1.57 13.60
N ALA A 94 1.60 -2.52 14.48
CA ALA A 94 2.57 -3.07 15.43
C ALA A 94 3.72 -3.80 14.72
N GLN A 95 3.43 -4.61 13.69
CA GLN A 95 4.46 -5.26 12.86
C GLN A 95 5.32 -4.23 12.13
N THR A 96 4.69 -3.25 11.47
CA THR A 96 5.42 -2.20 10.75
C THR A 96 6.31 -1.39 11.70
N ALA A 97 5.81 -1.02 12.88
CA ALA A 97 6.58 -0.30 13.88
C ALA A 97 7.78 -1.10 14.40
N ALA A 98 7.64 -2.42 14.54
CA ALA A 98 8.73 -3.31 14.94
C ALA A 98 9.80 -3.44 13.84
N GLN A 99 9.41 -3.45 12.57
CA GLN A 99 10.33 -3.45 11.44
C GLN A 99 11.15 -2.14 11.38
N PHE A 100 10.49 -0.99 11.60
CA PHE A 100 11.10 0.34 11.60
C PHE A 100 11.45 0.84 13.02
N ARG A 101 11.87 -0.07 13.93
CA ARG A 101 12.07 0.22 15.36
C ARG A 101 13.08 1.33 15.66
N ASN A 102 14.02 1.58 14.75
CA ASN A 102 15.06 2.60 14.90
C ASN A 102 14.69 3.95 14.25
N GLU A 103 13.46 4.08 13.79
CA GLU A 103 12.96 5.24 13.06
C GLU A 103 11.64 5.72 13.67
N HIS A 104 11.35 6.99 13.47
CA HIS A 104 10.00 7.51 13.68
C HIS A 104 9.26 7.51 12.34
N CYS A 105 8.13 6.82 12.30
CA CYS A 105 7.34 6.69 11.08
C CYS A 105 6.22 7.71 11.03
N VAL A 106 6.10 8.44 9.93
CA VAL A 106 4.89 9.17 9.57
C VAL A 106 4.20 8.36 8.49
N MET A 107 3.06 7.75 8.82
CA MET A 107 2.32 6.91 7.89
C MET A 107 1.13 7.67 7.33
N LEU A 108 1.14 7.87 6.01
CA LEU A 108 0.01 8.41 5.26
C LEU A 108 -0.92 7.27 4.85
N LEU A 109 -2.21 7.47 5.04
CA LEU A 109 -3.24 6.46 4.77
C LEU A 109 -4.54 7.15 4.35
N ASP A 110 -5.46 6.41 3.78
CA ASP A 110 -6.75 6.94 3.40
C ASP A 110 -7.65 7.27 4.61
N GLY A 111 -8.85 7.77 4.32
CA GLY A 111 -9.81 8.16 5.34
C GLY A 111 -10.76 7.05 5.79
N ALA A 112 -10.44 5.77 5.61
CA ALA A 112 -11.29 4.67 6.01
C ALA A 112 -11.68 4.70 7.50
N GLY A 113 -12.86 4.17 7.81
CA GLY A 113 -13.41 4.25 9.17
C GLY A 113 -12.55 3.56 10.23
N TRP A 114 -11.92 2.44 9.89
CA TRP A 114 -11.03 1.67 10.79
C TRP A 114 -9.71 2.38 11.08
N HIS A 115 -9.29 3.35 10.25
CA HIS A 115 -8.11 4.19 10.50
C HIS A 115 -8.37 5.30 11.52
N LYS A 116 -9.64 5.60 11.83
CA LYS A 116 -10.06 6.69 12.72
C LYS A 116 -10.77 6.19 13.98
N ALA A 117 -10.91 4.88 14.14
CA ALA A 117 -11.61 4.31 15.28
C ALA A 117 -10.85 4.59 16.59
N HIS A 118 -11.61 4.81 17.66
CA HIS A 118 -11.06 5.13 18.98
C HIS A 118 -10.21 3.99 19.56
N GLU A 119 -10.49 2.76 19.12
CA GLU A 119 -9.80 1.55 19.57
C GLU A 119 -8.51 1.27 18.78
N LEU A 120 -8.17 2.08 17.78
CA LEU A 120 -6.97 1.88 17.00
C LEU A 120 -5.71 2.09 17.85
N THR A 121 -4.92 1.05 17.99
CA THR A 121 -3.66 1.10 18.74
C THR A 121 -2.52 1.53 17.81
N VAL A 122 -2.03 2.75 18.00
CA VAL A 122 -0.91 3.31 17.23
C VAL A 122 0.37 3.19 18.05
N PRO A 123 1.44 2.54 17.52
CA PRO A 123 2.73 2.44 18.20
C PRO A 123 3.39 3.80 18.48
N ILE A 124 4.21 3.87 19.55
CA ILE A 124 4.81 5.12 20.03
C ILE A 124 5.77 5.77 19.02
N ASN A 125 6.42 4.96 18.17
CA ASN A 125 7.31 5.45 17.12
C ASN A 125 6.58 5.77 15.81
N MET A 126 5.25 5.84 15.82
CA MET A 126 4.45 6.05 14.61
C MET A 126 3.43 7.18 14.80
N LYS A 127 3.22 7.95 13.74
CA LYS A 127 2.13 8.91 13.64
C LYS A 127 1.37 8.68 12.34
N LEU A 128 0.04 8.69 12.43
CA LEU A 128 -0.85 8.52 11.29
C LEU A 128 -1.28 9.89 10.77
N LEU A 129 -1.23 10.06 9.46
CA LEU A 129 -1.66 11.26 8.76
C LEU A 129 -2.64 10.89 7.64
N PRO A 130 -3.92 11.26 7.76
CA PRO A 130 -4.88 10.96 6.71
C PRO A 130 -4.60 11.76 5.45
N LEU A 131 -4.61 11.09 4.30
CA LEU A 131 -4.62 11.72 3.00
C LEU A 131 -5.93 12.51 2.79
N PRO A 132 -5.92 13.55 1.93
CA PRO A 132 -7.14 14.25 1.57
C PRO A 132 -8.21 13.27 1.03
N PRO A 133 -9.50 13.47 1.36
CA PRO A 133 -10.56 12.62 0.85
C PRO A 133 -10.58 12.59 -0.68
N TYR A 134 -10.94 11.45 -1.23
CA TYR A 134 -11.08 11.23 -2.70
C TYR A 134 -9.81 11.57 -3.50
N SER A 135 -8.64 11.22 -2.98
CA SER A 135 -7.36 11.50 -3.62
C SER A 135 -6.46 10.25 -3.71
N PRO A 136 -6.93 9.15 -4.35
CA PRO A 136 -6.10 7.95 -4.52
C PRO A 136 -4.82 8.25 -5.30
N ASP A 137 -4.87 9.18 -6.27
CA ASP A 137 -3.69 9.63 -7.04
C ASP A 137 -2.53 10.16 -6.16
N LEU A 138 -2.79 10.45 -4.88
CA LEU A 138 -1.79 10.87 -3.92
C LEU A 138 -1.23 9.71 -3.09
N ASN A 139 -1.77 8.50 -3.24
CA ASN A 139 -1.26 7.33 -2.53
C ASN A 139 -0.42 6.46 -3.44
N PRO A 140 0.92 6.55 -3.39
CA PRO A 140 1.78 5.73 -4.24
C PRO A 140 1.70 4.23 -3.92
N ALA A 141 1.15 3.84 -2.75
CA ALA A 141 0.94 2.44 -2.41
C ALA A 141 -0.06 1.74 -3.35
N GLU A 142 -0.98 2.48 -3.99
CA GLU A 142 -1.88 1.95 -5.02
C GLU A 142 -1.12 1.31 -6.19
N HIS A 143 0.04 1.85 -6.56
CA HIS A 143 0.88 1.31 -7.65
C HIS A 143 1.46 -0.08 -7.32
N VAL A 144 1.58 -0.42 -6.04
CA VAL A 144 1.96 -1.78 -5.61
C VAL A 144 0.90 -2.79 -6.07
N TRP A 145 -0.38 -2.44 -5.92
CA TRP A 145 -1.49 -3.30 -6.34
C TRP A 145 -1.62 -3.38 -7.86
N GLU A 146 -1.41 -2.26 -8.55
CA GLU A 146 -1.38 -2.25 -10.01
C GLU A 146 -0.26 -3.18 -10.52
N TYR A 147 0.94 -3.06 -9.96
CA TYR A 147 2.08 -3.90 -10.33
C TYR A 147 1.79 -5.39 -10.14
N ILE A 148 1.27 -5.79 -8.97
CA ILE A 148 0.93 -7.18 -8.67
C ILE A 148 -0.14 -7.69 -9.65
N ARG A 149 -1.19 -6.91 -9.90
CA ARG A 149 -2.27 -7.29 -10.80
C ARG A 149 -1.83 -7.39 -12.26
N GLU A 150 -0.89 -6.58 -12.69
CA GLU A 150 -0.41 -6.56 -14.08
C GLU A 150 0.67 -7.62 -14.36
N ASN A 151 1.51 -7.91 -13.39
CA ASN A 151 2.64 -8.80 -13.59
C ASN A 151 2.37 -10.24 -13.12
N ASP A 152 1.62 -10.42 -12.05
CA ASP A 152 1.50 -11.71 -11.36
C ASP A 152 0.10 -12.30 -11.42
N ILE A 153 -0.94 -11.47 -11.34
CA ILE A 153 -2.31 -11.96 -11.25
C ILE A 153 -3.07 -11.85 -12.58
N ARG A 154 -2.66 -11.08 -13.51
CA ARG A 154 -3.27 -10.85 -14.85
C ARG A 154 -4.76 -11.26 -14.94
N ASN A 155 -5.16 -12.32 -15.59
CA ASN A 155 -6.54 -12.85 -15.65
C ASN A 155 -6.57 -14.29 -15.11
N PRO A 156 -6.25 -14.56 -13.83
CA PRO A 156 -6.15 -15.92 -13.31
C PRO A 156 -7.53 -16.50 -13.01
N ILE A 157 -7.61 -17.82 -13.08
CA ILE A 157 -8.66 -18.61 -12.45
C ILE A 157 -7.97 -19.42 -11.36
N PHE A 158 -8.23 -19.08 -10.11
CA PHE A 158 -7.68 -19.79 -8.97
C PHE A 158 -8.53 -20.99 -8.59
N SER A 159 -7.92 -22.15 -8.33
CA SER A 159 -8.61 -23.37 -7.88
C SER A 159 -9.29 -23.15 -6.51
N ASP A 160 -8.61 -22.43 -5.64
CA ASP A 160 -9.03 -22.14 -4.26
C ASP A 160 -8.47 -20.78 -3.81
N LEU A 161 -8.79 -20.39 -2.59
CA LEU A 161 -8.33 -19.13 -2.00
C LEU A 161 -6.83 -19.20 -1.64
N ASP A 162 -6.35 -20.38 -1.26
CA ASP A 162 -4.94 -20.59 -0.87
C ASP A 162 -4.03 -20.32 -2.06
N GLN A 163 -4.38 -20.79 -3.26
CA GLN A 163 -3.63 -20.49 -4.48
C GLN A 163 -3.58 -18.98 -4.78
N ALA A 164 -4.69 -18.28 -4.56
CA ALA A 164 -4.72 -16.82 -4.72
C ALA A 164 -3.81 -16.13 -3.69
N MET A 165 -3.85 -16.59 -2.46
CA MET A 165 -3.04 -16.07 -1.35
C MET A 165 -1.54 -16.32 -1.60
N ASP A 166 -1.14 -17.53 -1.98
CA ASP A 166 0.25 -17.89 -2.29
C ASP A 166 0.81 -17.03 -3.43
N THR A 167 -0.03 -16.72 -4.44
CA THR A 167 0.38 -15.85 -5.55
C THR A 167 0.67 -14.44 -5.05
N VAL A 168 -0.20 -13.89 -4.20
CA VAL A 168 -0.01 -12.55 -3.63
C VAL A 168 1.19 -12.52 -2.68
N GLU A 169 1.37 -13.55 -1.84
CA GLU A 169 2.50 -13.67 -0.93
C GLU A 169 3.82 -13.70 -1.70
N THR A 170 3.92 -14.51 -2.74
CA THR A 170 5.10 -14.60 -3.60
C THR A 170 5.42 -13.24 -4.23
N SER A 171 4.40 -12.51 -4.68
CA SER A 171 4.57 -11.18 -5.28
C SER A 171 5.06 -10.15 -4.27
N LEU A 172 4.47 -10.14 -3.07
CA LEU A 172 4.88 -9.24 -1.98
C LEU A 172 6.31 -9.55 -1.53
N HIS A 173 6.67 -10.82 -1.40
CA HIS A 173 8.03 -11.24 -1.04
C HIS A 173 9.06 -10.76 -2.08
N ARG A 174 8.79 -10.96 -3.36
CA ARG A 174 9.65 -10.49 -4.45
C ARG A 174 9.80 -8.96 -4.43
N LEU A 175 8.72 -8.21 -4.21
CA LEU A 175 8.77 -6.77 -4.10
C LEU A 175 9.57 -6.32 -2.88
N HIS A 176 9.46 -7.01 -1.75
CA HIS A 176 10.24 -6.74 -0.55
C HIS A 176 11.75 -6.90 -0.79
N GLU A 177 12.13 -7.85 -1.64
CA GLU A 177 13.53 -8.09 -2.06
C GLU A 177 14.00 -7.16 -3.19
N SER A 178 13.14 -6.30 -3.73
CA SER A 178 13.41 -5.41 -4.87
C SER A 178 13.10 -3.94 -4.55
N PRO A 179 13.86 -3.31 -3.62
CA PRO A 179 13.61 -1.91 -3.22
C PRO A 179 13.68 -0.91 -4.37
N GLU A 180 14.51 -1.17 -5.38
CA GLU A 180 14.63 -0.34 -6.57
C GLU A 180 13.35 -0.35 -7.42
N VAL A 181 12.64 -1.48 -7.49
CA VAL A 181 11.35 -1.60 -8.18
C VAL A 181 10.30 -0.79 -7.41
N LEU A 182 10.22 -0.96 -6.09
CA LEU A 182 9.31 -0.18 -5.23
C LEU A 182 9.56 1.32 -5.37
N ARG A 183 10.82 1.76 -5.30
CA ARG A 183 11.15 3.17 -5.52
C ARG A 183 10.72 3.67 -6.89
N SER A 184 10.95 2.90 -7.95
CA SER A 184 10.63 3.33 -9.31
C SER A 184 9.14 3.60 -9.52
N MET A 185 8.26 2.89 -8.81
CA MET A 185 6.82 3.06 -8.94
C MET A 185 6.18 3.96 -7.87
N THR A 186 6.87 4.21 -6.75
CA THR A 186 6.30 4.97 -5.63
C THR A 186 6.95 6.33 -5.37
N ALA A 187 8.14 6.60 -5.92
CA ALA A 187 8.87 7.84 -5.70
C ALA A 187 8.31 9.00 -6.53
N PHE A 188 7.11 9.45 -6.19
CA PHE A 188 6.49 10.59 -6.87
C PHE A 188 7.27 11.88 -6.61
N PRO A 189 7.52 12.73 -7.63
CA PRO A 189 8.31 13.96 -7.48
C PRO A 189 7.85 14.85 -6.33
N TRP A 190 6.55 15.03 -6.14
CA TRP A 190 5.99 15.89 -5.11
C TRP A 190 6.32 15.46 -3.66
N ILE A 191 6.73 14.19 -3.45
CA ILE A 191 7.11 13.68 -2.13
C ILE A 191 8.46 14.26 -1.69
N PHE A 192 9.33 14.57 -2.66
CA PHE A 192 10.71 15.01 -2.43
C PHE A 192 10.93 16.49 -2.72
N GLU A 193 9.99 17.16 -3.40
CA GLU A 193 10.10 18.57 -3.69
C GLU A 193 9.68 19.39 -2.47
N PRO A 194 10.48 20.39 -2.07
CA PRO A 194 10.06 21.33 -1.03
C PRO A 194 8.82 22.10 -1.51
N ALA A 195 7.91 22.39 -0.60
CA ALA A 195 6.78 23.28 -0.89
C ALA A 195 7.31 24.62 -1.35
N ALA A 196 6.99 25.01 -2.59
CA ALA A 196 7.36 26.31 -3.17
C ALA A 196 6.56 27.45 -2.55
#